data_fd0872546108b853e9f11187701f0c1a
#
_entry.id   fd0872546108b853e9f11187701f0c1a
#
_cell.length_a   1.000
_cell.length_b   1.000
_cell.length_c   1.000
_cell.angle_alpha   90.00
_cell.angle_beta   90.00
_cell.angle_gamma   90.00
#
_symmetry.space_group_name_H-M   'P 1'
#
loop_
_entity.id
_entity.type
_entity.pdbx_description
1 polymer ?
#
loop_
_entity_poly.entity_id
_entity_poly.type
_entity_poly.pdbx_seq_one_letter_code
_entity_poly.pdbx_strand_id
1 'polypeptide(L)'
;NRKPQLTFWQIWNMCFGFLGIQFAFALQNGSMSRIFQTLGADMEQLPILWIAAPLTGLLVQPIIGYYSDRTWTRLGRRTPYFLVGAILTTLALFVMPHSPVLWFAAVMLWVLDASINVSMEPFRAFVGDQLPLQQRTRGYAMQSFFISVGAVIAYLLPEILSQFGVANSAPAGEIPPSVRWSFYIGGVVLMAAVGWTVLRTREYPPEQLQSFDEAEPENAIVAAPITNARLWKE
;
A
#
# COMPACT_ATOMS: atom_id res chain seq x y z
N ASN A 1 -19.21 11.21 22.75
CA ASN A 1 -18.97 12.07 21.57
C ASN A 1 -18.89 11.19 20.32
N ARG A 2 -19.69 11.49 19.28
CA ARG A 2 -19.61 10.76 18.00
C ARG A 2 -18.42 11.27 17.18
N LYS A 3 -17.80 10.39 16.38
CA LYS A 3 -16.75 10.79 15.42
C LYS A 3 -17.30 11.87 14.47
N PRO A 4 -16.56 12.98 14.25
CA PRO A 4 -17.00 14.02 13.32
C PRO A 4 -17.03 13.47 11.89
N GLN A 5 -18.00 13.93 11.11
CA GLN A 5 -18.05 13.61 9.68
C GLN A 5 -16.94 14.37 8.94
N LEU A 6 -16.18 13.65 8.12
CA LEU A 6 -15.16 14.24 7.27
C LEU A 6 -15.75 14.71 5.94
N THR A 7 -15.24 15.80 5.43
CA THR A 7 -15.56 16.28 4.08
C THR A 7 -14.95 15.39 3.00
N PHE A 8 -15.46 15.50 1.77
CA PHE A 8 -14.88 14.78 0.62
C PHE A 8 -13.37 14.99 0.48
N TRP A 9 -12.89 16.22 0.60
CA TRP A 9 -11.48 16.55 0.46
C TRP A 9 -10.61 16.01 1.61
N GLN A 10 -11.16 15.90 2.82
CA GLN A 10 -10.46 15.27 3.92
C GLN A 10 -10.30 13.76 3.70
N ILE A 11 -11.35 13.08 3.21
CA ILE A 11 -11.28 11.66 2.84
C ILE A 11 -10.31 11.45 1.67
N TRP A 12 -10.35 12.34 0.65
CA TRP A 12 -9.42 12.34 -0.47
C TRP A 12 -7.97 12.40 0.01
N ASN A 13 -7.62 13.42 0.79
CA ASN A 13 -6.26 13.61 1.31
C ASN A 13 -5.80 12.43 2.18
N MET A 14 -6.69 11.88 2.99
CA MET A 14 -6.42 10.74 3.83
C MET A 14 -6.12 9.48 3.01
N CYS A 15 -6.87 9.23 1.94
CA CYS A 15 -6.71 8.02 1.12
C CYS A 15 -5.64 8.16 0.03
N PHE A 16 -5.14 9.36 -0.25
CA PHE A 16 -4.22 9.62 -1.36
C PHE A 16 -2.93 8.79 -1.29
N GLY A 17 -2.42 8.53 -0.08
CA GLY A 17 -1.23 7.70 0.13
C GLY A 17 -1.34 6.28 -0.43
N PHE A 18 -2.57 5.72 -0.56
CA PHE A 18 -2.78 4.42 -1.19
C PHE A 18 -2.35 4.37 -2.64
N LEU A 19 -2.46 5.49 -3.36
CA LEU A 19 -1.94 5.58 -4.73
C LEU A 19 -0.45 5.23 -4.77
N GLY A 20 0.35 5.82 -3.88
CA GLY A 20 1.78 5.56 -3.82
C GLY A 20 2.12 4.14 -3.40
N ILE A 21 1.47 3.60 -2.38
CA ILE A 21 1.69 2.23 -1.90
C ILE A 21 1.33 1.23 -2.98
N GLN A 22 0.20 1.41 -3.65
CA GLN A 22 -0.23 0.52 -4.72
C GLN A 22 0.64 0.66 -5.95
N PHE A 23 1.17 1.86 -6.20
CA PHE A 23 2.12 2.10 -7.28
C PHE A 23 3.39 1.23 -7.10
N ALA A 24 3.97 1.24 -5.90
CA ALA A 24 5.12 0.39 -5.57
C ALA A 24 4.80 -1.10 -5.70
N PHE A 25 3.65 -1.53 -5.18
CA PHE A 25 3.21 -2.92 -5.25
C PHE A 25 2.97 -3.39 -6.70
N ALA A 26 2.37 -2.55 -7.54
CA ALA A 26 2.13 -2.86 -8.94
C ALA A 26 3.44 -2.91 -9.75
N LEU A 27 4.41 -2.03 -9.49
CA LEU A 27 5.74 -2.09 -10.10
C LEU A 27 6.46 -3.40 -9.74
N GLN A 28 6.39 -3.80 -8.47
CA GLN A 28 6.92 -5.08 -8.02
C GLN A 28 6.29 -6.22 -8.82
N ASN A 29 4.97 -6.33 -8.83
CA ASN A 29 4.26 -7.41 -9.49
C ASN A 29 4.47 -7.43 -11.02
N GLY A 30 4.53 -6.27 -11.65
CA GLY A 30 4.68 -6.15 -13.11
C GLY A 30 6.11 -6.36 -13.62
N SER A 31 7.13 -6.08 -12.81
CA SER A 31 8.51 -6.01 -13.29
C SER A 31 9.44 -7.05 -12.70
N MET A 32 9.11 -7.66 -11.54
CA MET A 32 10.03 -8.57 -10.85
C MET A 32 10.34 -9.84 -11.64
N SER A 33 9.34 -10.48 -12.24
CA SER A 33 9.58 -11.67 -13.08
C SER A 33 10.54 -11.37 -14.23
N ARG A 34 10.43 -10.18 -14.83
CA ARG A 34 11.32 -9.71 -15.88
C ARG A 34 12.74 -9.49 -15.35
N ILE A 35 12.89 -8.90 -14.17
CA ILE A 35 14.19 -8.73 -13.50
C ILE A 35 14.83 -10.09 -13.23
N PHE A 36 14.08 -11.05 -12.66
CA PHE A 36 14.60 -12.39 -12.39
C PHE A 36 15.06 -13.11 -13.66
N GLN A 37 14.26 -13.08 -14.73
CA GLN A 37 14.64 -13.68 -16.02
C GLN A 37 15.88 -13.01 -16.61
N THR A 38 15.97 -11.68 -16.53
CA THR A 38 17.15 -10.93 -16.98
C THR A 38 18.42 -11.35 -16.23
N LEU A 39 18.31 -11.69 -14.95
CA LEU A 39 19.41 -12.15 -14.10
C LEU A 39 19.65 -13.67 -14.19
N GLY A 40 19.00 -14.36 -15.11
CA GLY A 40 19.24 -15.77 -15.41
C GLY A 40 18.34 -16.77 -14.69
N ALA A 41 17.20 -16.34 -14.15
CA ALA A 41 16.20 -17.27 -13.61
C ALA A 41 15.46 -18.00 -14.73
N ASP A 42 15.36 -19.33 -14.61
CA ASP A 42 14.51 -20.14 -15.46
C ASP A 42 13.04 -19.96 -15.08
N MET A 43 12.12 -20.17 -16.06
CA MET A 43 10.68 -20.06 -15.85
C MET A 43 10.19 -20.97 -14.72
N GLU A 44 10.81 -22.12 -14.53
CA GLU A 44 10.49 -23.09 -13.48
C GLU A 44 10.86 -22.60 -12.07
N GLN A 45 11.79 -21.67 -11.95
CA GLN A 45 12.25 -21.12 -10.68
C GLN A 45 11.40 -19.94 -10.20
N LEU A 46 10.66 -19.29 -11.09
CA LEU A 46 9.84 -18.11 -10.75
C LEU A 46 8.85 -18.36 -9.61
N PRO A 47 8.10 -19.47 -9.54
CA PRO A 47 7.16 -19.71 -8.45
C PRO A 47 7.84 -19.74 -7.07
N ILE A 48 9.05 -20.29 -6.99
CA ILE A 48 9.82 -20.35 -5.74
C ILE A 48 10.30 -18.95 -5.34
N LEU A 49 10.73 -18.13 -6.30
CA LEU A 49 11.15 -16.76 -6.05
C LEU A 49 10.00 -15.87 -5.57
N TRP A 50 8.77 -16.14 -6.05
CA TRP A 50 7.57 -15.42 -5.64
C TRP A 50 6.95 -15.86 -4.31
N ILE A 51 7.50 -16.87 -3.63
CA ILE A 51 7.01 -17.31 -2.32
C ILE A 51 7.15 -16.23 -1.24
N ALA A 52 7.98 -15.22 -1.49
CA ALA A 52 8.15 -14.07 -0.61
C ALA A 52 6.82 -13.38 -0.31
N ALA A 53 6.00 -13.11 -1.33
CA ALA A 53 4.76 -12.36 -1.21
C ALA A 53 3.76 -12.96 -0.19
N PRO A 54 3.34 -14.23 -0.30
CA PRO A 54 2.44 -14.83 0.68
C PRO A 54 3.07 -14.98 2.07
N LEU A 55 4.37 -15.26 2.16
CA LEU A 55 5.02 -15.44 3.45
C LEU A 55 5.21 -14.12 4.20
N THR A 56 5.62 -13.05 3.53
CA THR A 56 5.73 -11.72 4.15
C THR A 56 4.36 -11.21 4.58
N GLY A 57 3.33 -11.39 3.77
CA GLY A 57 1.95 -11.05 4.14
C GLY A 57 1.50 -11.79 5.40
N LEU A 58 1.72 -13.10 5.45
CA LEU A 58 1.34 -13.95 6.59
C LEU A 58 2.08 -13.58 7.88
N LEU A 59 3.35 -13.22 7.80
CA LEU A 59 4.20 -12.96 8.97
C LEU A 59 4.20 -11.48 9.38
N VAL A 60 4.36 -10.56 8.42
CA VAL A 60 4.56 -9.14 8.70
C VAL A 60 3.25 -8.46 9.09
N GLN A 61 2.15 -8.75 8.40
CA GLN A 61 0.88 -8.07 8.65
C GLN A 61 0.38 -8.23 10.09
N PRO A 62 0.29 -9.44 10.69
CA PRO A 62 -0.15 -9.59 12.06
C PRO A 62 0.77 -8.92 13.08
N ILE A 63 2.09 -8.99 12.85
CA ILE A 63 3.09 -8.39 13.74
C ILE A 63 2.94 -6.86 13.73
N ILE A 64 2.91 -6.26 12.56
CA ILE A 64 2.79 -4.81 12.40
C ILE A 64 1.41 -4.32 12.85
N GLY A 65 0.34 -5.06 12.56
CA GLY A 65 -1.00 -4.76 13.07
C GLY A 65 -0.99 -4.69 14.60
N TYR A 66 -0.47 -5.72 15.25
CA TYR A 66 -0.39 -5.79 16.71
C TYR A 66 0.39 -4.61 17.33
N TYR A 67 1.57 -4.30 16.79
CA TYR A 67 2.38 -3.20 17.32
C TYR A 67 1.78 -1.83 17.00
N SER A 68 1.25 -1.62 15.81
CA SER A 68 0.64 -0.34 15.43
C SER A 68 -0.63 -0.02 16.24
N ASP A 69 -1.33 -1.04 16.74
CA ASP A 69 -2.50 -0.84 17.62
C ASP A 69 -2.12 -0.35 19.02
N ARG A 70 -0.91 -0.63 19.48
CA ARG A 70 -0.45 -0.36 20.86
C ARG A 70 0.53 0.80 20.98
N THR A 71 1.06 1.27 19.89
CA THR A 71 2.03 2.37 19.87
C THR A 71 1.30 3.70 19.75
N TRP A 72 1.77 4.70 20.49
CA TRP A 72 1.37 6.09 20.32
C TRP A 72 2.59 6.99 20.28
N THR A 73 2.71 7.81 19.24
CA THR A 73 3.80 8.75 19.02
C THR A 73 3.27 10.16 18.74
N ARG A 74 4.17 11.12 18.60
CA ARG A 74 3.82 12.49 18.21
C ARG A 74 3.17 12.58 16.82
N LEU A 75 3.42 11.60 15.96
CA LEU A 75 2.81 11.51 14.61
C LEU A 75 1.48 10.76 14.61
N GLY A 76 1.14 10.11 15.71
CA GLY A 76 -0.05 9.27 15.82
C GLY A 76 0.29 7.82 16.17
N ARG A 77 -0.70 6.94 16.02
CA ARG A 77 -0.61 5.51 16.32
C ARG A 77 -0.09 4.73 15.10
N ARG A 78 -0.73 4.90 13.96
CA ARG A 78 -0.47 4.15 12.74
C ARG A 78 0.48 4.86 11.77
N THR A 79 0.47 6.19 11.78
CA THR A 79 1.27 7.04 10.89
C THR A 79 2.76 6.71 10.90
N PRO A 80 3.44 6.48 12.05
CA PRO A 80 4.86 6.14 12.05
C PRO A 80 5.16 4.85 11.28
N TYR A 81 4.30 3.84 11.41
CA TYR A 81 4.51 2.55 10.76
C TYR A 81 4.39 2.64 9.25
N PHE A 82 3.32 3.25 8.73
CA PHE A 82 3.19 3.35 7.29
C PHE A 82 4.19 4.35 6.68
N LEU A 83 4.63 5.34 7.42
CA LEU A 83 5.71 6.24 6.98
C LEU A 83 7.05 5.50 6.92
N VAL A 84 7.43 4.75 7.96
CA VAL A 84 8.65 3.94 7.97
C VAL A 84 8.60 2.89 6.86
N GLY A 85 7.47 2.20 6.70
CA GLY A 85 7.27 1.25 5.61
C GLY A 85 7.45 1.91 4.24
N ALA A 86 6.92 3.12 4.02
CA ALA A 86 7.09 3.87 2.78
C ALA A 86 8.56 4.27 2.53
N ILE A 87 9.29 4.68 3.56
CA ILE A 87 10.73 4.99 3.46
C ILE A 87 11.52 3.74 3.06
N LEU A 88 11.32 2.62 3.77
CA LEU A 88 12.00 1.37 3.48
C LEU A 88 11.67 0.86 2.06
N THR A 89 10.40 0.94 1.65
CA THR A 89 9.96 0.57 0.30
C THR A 89 10.64 1.44 -0.76
N THR A 90 10.71 2.75 -0.53
CA THR A 90 11.38 3.68 -1.45
C THR A 90 12.86 3.36 -1.62
N LEU A 91 13.56 3.08 -0.51
CA LEU A 91 14.96 2.67 -0.56
C LEU A 91 15.12 1.34 -1.31
N ALA A 92 14.24 0.36 -1.05
CA ALA A 92 14.25 -0.91 -1.76
C ALA A 92 13.99 -0.74 -3.27
N LEU A 93 13.05 0.14 -3.66
CA LEU A 93 12.80 0.46 -5.07
C LEU A 93 14.01 1.10 -5.75
N PHE A 94 14.79 1.91 -5.06
CA PHE A 94 16.00 2.51 -5.63
C PHE A 94 17.16 1.51 -5.76
N VAL A 95 17.28 0.56 -4.84
CA VAL A 95 18.33 -0.45 -4.84
C VAL A 95 18.02 -1.60 -5.80
N MET A 96 16.76 -2.01 -5.92
CA MET A 96 16.32 -3.16 -6.69
C MET A 96 16.82 -3.20 -8.14
N PRO A 97 16.76 -2.10 -8.92
CA PRO A 97 17.22 -2.09 -10.31
C PRO A 97 18.75 -2.24 -10.48
N HIS A 98 19.51 -2.19 -9.39
CA HIS A 98 20.97 -2.37 -9.39
C HIS A 98 21.38 -3.77 -8.95
N SER A 99 20.44 -4.71 -8.88
CA SER A 99 20.73 -6.09 -8.48
C SER A 99 21.75 -6.71 -9.42
N PRO A 100 22.94 -7.10 -8.93
CA PRO A 100 24.02 -7.63 -9.78
C PRO A 100 23.82 -9.11 -10.11
N VAL A 101 23.08 -9.83 -9.26
CA VAL A 101 22.86 -11.28 -9.35
C VAL A 101 21.48 -11.67 -8.87
N LEU A 102 21.01 -12.83 -9.31
CA LEU A 102 19.66 -13.33 -9.03
C LEU A 102 19.33 -13.43 -7.53
N TRP A 103 20.24 -13.98 -6.72
CA TRP A 103 20.00 -14.14 -5.29
C TRP A 103 19.83 -12.78 -4.57
N PHE A 104 20.55 -11.75 -5.00
CA PHE A 104 20.41 -10.40 -4.46
C PHE A 104 19.02 -9.83 -4.79
N ALA A 105 18.57 -10.00 -6.03
CA ALA A 105 17.23 -9.59 -6.43
C ALA A 105 16.13 -10.34 -5.65
N ALA A 106 16.33 -11.62 -5.37
CA ALA A 106 15.41 -12.41 -4.54
C ALA A 106 15.34 -11.89 -3.11
N VAL A 107 16.47 -11.59 -2.47
CA VAL A 107 16.49 -10.97 -1.13
C VAL A 107 15.82 -9.59 -1.15
N MET A 108 16.11 -8.78 -2.17
CA MET A 108 15.48 -7.46 -2.32
C MET A 108 13.96 -7.56 -2.52
N LEU A 109 13.46 -8.61 -3.17
CA LEU A 109 12.02 -8.87 -3.23
C LEU A 109 11.43 -9.09 -1.85
N TRP A 110 12.06 -9.87 -0.98
CA TRP A 110 11.63 -10.07 0.41
C TRP A 110 11.61 -8.76 1.18
N VAL A 111 12.65 -7.94 1.05
CA VAL A 111 12.74 -6.62 1.70
C VAL A 111 11.65 -5.70 1.20
N LEU A 112 11.45 -5.63 -0.12
CA LEU A 112 10.45 -4.79 -0.75
C LEU A 112 9.03 -5.18 -0.30
N ASP A 113 8.72 -6.47 -0.35
CA ASP A 113 7.42 -7.01 -0.01
C ASP A 113 7.10 -6.83 1.49
N ALA A 114 8.08 -7.11 2.36
CA ALA A 114 7.95 -6.85 3.79
C ALA A 114 7.71 -5.37 4.08
N SER A 115 8.47 -4.48 3.43
CA SER A 115 8.35 -3.03 3.62
C SER A 115 7.00 -2.48 3.14
N ILE A 116 6.48 -2.99 2.02
CA ILE A 116 5.14 -2.65 1.52
C ILE A 116 4.07 -3.07 2.54
N ASN A 117 4.18 -4.28 3.10
CA ASN A 117 3.24 -4.77 4.11
C ASN A 117 3.30 -3.96 5.42
N VAL A 118 4.51 -3.52 5.84
CA VAL A 118 4.69 -2.60 6.98
C VAL A 118 3.93 -1.29 6.77
N SER A 119 3.86 -0.79 5.53
CA SER A 119 3.12 0.43 5.19
C SER A 119 1.62 0.17 5.00
N MET A 120 1.26 -0.88 4.28
CA MET A 120 -0.11 -1.13 3.81
C MET A 120 -1.07 -1.46 4.95
N GLU A 121 -0.68 -2.32 5.88
CA GLU A 121 -1.56 -2.82 6.94
C GLU A 121 -2.02 -1.72 7.90
N PRO A 122 -1.10 -0.93 8.53
CA PRO A 122 -1.53 0.16 9.39
C PRO A 122 -2.34 1.22 8.64
N PHE A 123 -2.04 1.43 7.37
CA PHE A 123 -2.75 2.42 6.57
C PHE A 123 -4.19 2.01 6.26
N ARG A 124 -4.46 0.73 6.02
CA ARG A 124 -5.84 0.23 5.87
C ARG A 124 -6.65 0.46 7.14
N ALA A 125 -6.09 0.09 8.28
CA ALA A 125 -6.72 0.28 9.58
C ALA A 125 -6.92 1.78 9.92
N PHE A 126 -5.96 2.64 9.53
CA PHE A 126 -6.04 4.09 9.70
C PHE A 126 -7.32 4.70 9.09
N VAL A 127 -7.71 4.28 7.89
CA VAL A 127 -8.95 4.74 7.24
C VAL A 127 -10.18 4.37 8.08
N GLY A 128 -10.23 3.14 8.60
CA GLY A 128 -11.32 2.69 9.47
C GLY A 128 -11.39 3.45 10.80
N ASP A 129 -10.23 3.74 11.39
CA ASP A 129 -10.14 4.47 12.66
C ASP A 129 -10.59 5.93 12.55
N GLN A 130 -10.29 6.59 11.42
CA GLN A 130 -10.58 8.00 11.19
C GLN A 130 -12.05 8.28 10.86
N LEU A 131 -12.76 7.33 10.27
CA LEU A 131 -14.10 7.54 9.74
C LEU A 131 -15.19 7.06 10.69
N PRO A 132 -16.29 7.85 10.86
CA PRO A 132 -17.52 7.35 11.48
C PRO A 132 -18.12 6.23 10.63
N LEU A 133 -18.89 5.34 11.26
CA LEU A 133 -19.47 4.15 10.62
C LEU A 133 -20.20 4.46 9.31
N GLN A 134 -20.96 5.58 9.26
CA GLN A 134 -21.73 5.99 8.09
C GLN A 134 -20.85 6.37 6.88
N GLN A 135 -19.59 6.74 7.12
CA GLN A 135 -18.63 7.16 6.06
C GLN A 135 -17.60 6.10 5.71
N ARG A 136 -17.51 4.99 6.44
CA ARG A 136 -16.51 3.92 6.17
C ARG A 136 -16.61 3.39 4.74
N THR A 137 -17.82 3.15 4.24
CA THR A 137 -18.03 2.70 2.85
C THR A 137 -17.45 3.70 1.83
N ARG A 138 -17.66 4.99 2.04
CA ARG A 138 -17.07 6.04 1.18
C ARG A 138 -15.55 6.09 1.27
N GLY A 139 -15.01 5.92 2.47
CA GLY A 139 -13.55 5.86 2.69
C GLY A 139 -12.91 4.67 1.98
N TYR A 140 -13.47 3.48 2.11
CA TYR A 140 -12.96 2.29 1.43
C TYR A 140 -13.17 2.34 -0.09
N ALA A 141 -14.24 2.96 -0.57
CA ALA A 141 -14.43 3.22 -2.01
C ALA A 141 -13.34 4.17 -2.55
N MET A 142 -13.03 5.25 -1.83
CA MET A 142 -11.96 6.18 -2.17
C MET A 142 -10.59 5.50 -2.14
N GLN A 143 -10.33 4.66 -1.14
CA GLN A 143 -9.13 3.83 -1.05
C GLN A 143 -9.01 2.92 -2.29
N SER A 144 -10.08 2.21 -2.65
CA SER A 144 -10.09 1.33 -3.82
C SER A 144 -9.86 2.10 -5.13
N PHE A 145 -10.39 3.31 -5.24
CA PHE A 145 -10.15 4.20 -6.37
C PHE A 145 -8.65 4.51 -6.51
N PHE A 146 -7.98 4.95 -5.45
CA PHE A 146 -6.54 5.25 -5.50
C PHE A 146 -5.68 4.01 -5.74
N ILE A 147 -6.06 2.85 -5.17
CA ILE A 147 -5.44 1.57 -5.44
C ILE A 147 -5.49 1.26 -6.93
N SER A 148 -6.67 1.38 -7.55
CA SER A 148 -6.85 1.07 -8.97
C SER A 148 -6.09 2.05 -9.88
N VAL A 149 -6.16 3.35 -9.61
CA VAL A 149 -5.45 4.38 -10.38
C VAL A 149 -3.94 4.18 -10.28
N GLY A 150 -3.42 3.96 -9.08
CA GLY A 150 -2.00 3.71 -8.85
C GLY A 150 -1.50 2.47 -9.58
N ALA A 151 -2.26 1.37 -9.53
CA ALA A 151 -1.92 0.13 -10.22
C ALA A 151 -1.87 0.31 -11.75
N VAL A 152 -2.90 0.91 -12.34
CA VAL A 152 -2.96 1.12 -13.79
C VAL A 152 -1.77 1.95 -14.29
N ILE A 153 -1.49 3.06 -13.63
CA ILE A 153 -0.36 3.93 -14.03
C ILE A 153 0.97 3.19 -13.88
N ALA A 154 1.15 2.46 -12.78
CA ALA A 154 2.39 1.74 -12.51
C ALA A 154 2.65 0.61 -13.52
N TYR A 155 1.62 -0.17 -13.87
CA TYR A 155 1.77 -1.22 -14.89
C TYR A 155 2.08 -0.67 -16.27
N LEU A 156 1.52 0.48 -16.64
CA LEU A 156 1.76 1.13 -17.93
C LEU A 156 3.07 1.92 -17.97
N LEU A 157 3.66 2.23 -16.82
CA LEU A 157 4.79 3.15 -16.74
C LEU A 157 6.00 2.75 -17.60
N PRO A 158 6.48 1.48 -17.64
CA PRO A 158 7.59 1.10 -18.51
C PRO A 158 7.28 1.33 -19.99
N GLU A 159 6.03 1.09 -20.40
CA GLU A 159 5.58 1.32 -21.78
C GLU A 159 5.48 2.82 -22.09
N ILE A 160 4.93 3.59 -21.18
CA ILE A 160 4.87 5.07 -21.31
C ILE A 160 6.29 5.62 -21.47
N LEU A 161 7.24 5.20 -20.65
CA LEU A 161 8.63 5.64 -20.75
C LEU A 161 9.26 5.24 -22.09
N SER A 162 8.91 4.06 -22.61
CA SER A 162 9.37 3.61 -23.93
C SER A 162 8.91 4.54 -25.05
N GLN A 163 7.67 5.03 -25.01
CA GLN A 163 7.14 5.99 -25.97
C GLN A 163 7.86 7.36 -25.89
N PHE A 164 8.42 7.72 -24.74
CA PHE A 164 9.26 8.90 -24.57
C PHE A 164 10.75 8.64 -24.91
N GLY A 165 11.07 7.53 -25.54
CA GLY A 165 12.41 7.23 -26.03
C GLY A 165 13.33 6.54 -25.01
N VAL A 166 12.81 6.12 -23.85
CA VAL A 166 13.58 5.31 -22.88
C VAL A 166 13.62 3.87 -23.37
N ALA A 167 14.83 3.30 -23.52
CA ALA A 167 14.99 1.94 -24.01
C ALA A 167 14.28 0.91 -23.11
N ASN A 168 13.44 0.09 -23.71
CA ASN A 168 12.70 -0.98 -23.03
C ASN A 168 13.38 -2.36 -23.20
N SER A 169 14.56 -2.39 -23.82
CA SER A 169 15.42 -3.56 -23.97
C SER A 169 16.83 -3.21 -23.51
N ALA A 170 17.55 -4.23 -23.05
CA ALA A 170 18.95 -4.12 -22.64
C ALA A 170 19.72 -5.38 -23.07
N PRO A 171 21.06 -5.34 -23.11
CA PRO A 171 21.89 -6.54 -23.28
C PRO A 171 21.57 -7.62 -22.25
N ALA A 172 21.94 -8.86 -22.57
CA ALA A 172 21.75 -9.98 -21.64
C ALA A 172 22.44 -9.71 -20.30
N GLY A 173 21.70 -9.91 -19.20
CA GLY A 173 22.19 -9.65 -17.83
C GLY A 173 22.00 -8.22 -17.32
N GLU A 174 21.50 -7.30 -18.13
CA GLU A 174 21.21 -5.93 -17.72
C GLU A 174 19.71 -5.63 -17.64
N ILE A 175 19.31 -4.94 -16.57
CA ILE A 175 17.91 -4.52 -16.37
C ILE A 175 17.61 -3.34 -17.31
N PRO A 176 16.53 -3.40 -18.10
CA PRO A 176 16.19 -2.33 -19.04
C PRO A 176 16.03 -0.96 -18.38
N PRO A 177 16.48 0.13 -19.03
CA PRO A 177 16.35 1.48 -18.51
C PRO A 177 14.92 1.88 -18.16
N SER A 178 13.92 1.46 -18.96
CA SER A 178 12.50 1.73 -18.68
C SER A 178 12.05 1.15 -17.33
N VAL A 179 12.47 -0.07 -16.98
CA VAL A 179 12.21 -0.69 -15.69
C VAL A 179 12.92 0.06 -14.57
N ARG A 180 14.19 0.39 -14.77
CA ARG A 180 15.02 1.12 -13.80
C ARG A 180 14.38 2.48 -13.46
N TRP A 181 14.03 3.26 -14.47
CA TRP A 181 13.34 4.54 -14.27
C TRP A 181 11.97 4.41 -13.65
N SER A 182 11.21 3.35 -13.99
CA SER A 182 9.91 3.08 -13.37
C SER A 182 10.04 2.90 -11.86
N PHE A 183 11.06 2.19 -11.40
CA PHE A 183 11.32 1.98 -9.97
C PHE A 183 11.69 3.29 -9.25
N TYR A 184 12.51 4.15 -9.88
CA TYR A 184 12.84 5.46 -9.30
C TYR A 184 11.61 6.36 -9.20
N ILE A 185 10.84 6.46 -10.27
CA ILE A 185 9.60 7.23 -10.29
C ILE A 185 8.63 6.67 -9.24
N GLY A 186 8.51 5.35 -9.14
CA GLY A 186 7.67 4.69 -8.15
C GLY A 186 8.05 5.05 -6.71
N GLY A 187 9.34 5.10 -6.39
CA GLY A 187 9.82 5.52 -5.07
C GLY A 187 9.47 6.99 -4.78
N VAL A 188 9.64 7.88 -5.74
CA VAL A 188 9.27 9.30 -5.60
C VAL A 188 7.75 9.46 -5.44
N VAL A 189 6.96 8.78 -6.25
CA VAL A 189 5.48 8.81 -6.18
C VAL A 189 5.00 8.29 -4.83
N LEU A 190 5.58 7.18 -4.34
CA LEU A 190 5.25 6.63 -3.03
C LEU A 190 5.50 7.63 -1.90
N MET A 191 6.71 8.20 -1.86
CA MET A 191 7.05 9.18 -0.81
C MET A 191 6.22 10.45 -0.90
N ALA A 192 5.95 10.95 -2.09
CA ALA A 192 5.12 12.12 -2.29
C ALA A 192 3.66 11.86 -1.85
N ALA A 193 3.08 10.72 -2.21
CA ALA A 193 1.70 10.38 -1.88
C ALA A 193 1.52 10.11 -0.37
N VAL A 194 2.39 9.29 0.24
CA VAL A 194 2.34 9.01 1.67
C VAL A 194 2.66 10.27 2.48
N GLY A 195 3.68 11.02 2.08
CA GLY A 195 4.04 12.31 2.71
C GLY A 195 2.88 13.30 2.67
N TRP A 196 2.17 13.41 1.55
CA TRP A 196 0.97 14.24 1.45
C TRP A 196 -0.09 13.85 2.47
N THR A 197 -0.40 12.56 2.57
CA THR A 197 -1.37 12.07 3.57
C THR A 197 -0.93 12.38 4.99
N VAL A 198 0.35 12.13 5.34
CA VAL A 198 0.90 12.41 6.67
C VAL A 198 0.80 13.89 7.03
N LEU A 199 1.09 14.78 6.09
CA LEU A 199 1.05 16.23 6.32
C LEU A 199 -0.38 16.79 6.42
N ARG A 200 -1.35 16.15 5.77
CA ARG A 200 -2.73 16.65 5.67
C ARG A 200 -3.71 15.98 6.62
N THR A 201 -3.32 14.87 7.27
CA THR A 201 -4.21 14.13 8.15
C THR A 201 -3.57 13.93 9.51
N ARG A 202 -4.35 14.13 10.57
CA ARG A 202 -3.91 13.88 11.95
C ARG A 202 -4.77 12.78 12.56
N GLU A 203 -4.13 11.90 13.33
CA GLU A 203 -4.83 10.85 14.06
C GLU A 203 -5.47 11.38 15.33
N TYR A 204 -6.59 10.75 15.71
CA TYR A 204 -7.22 11.03 17.00
C TYR A 204 -6.40 10.41 18.14
N PRO A 205 -6.21 11.13 19.27
CA PRO A 205 -5.60 10.57 20.47
C PRO A 205 -6.34 9.31 20.96
N PRO A 206 -5.66 8.35 21.60
CA PRO A 206 -6.26 7.11 22.07
C PRO A 206 -7.47 7.32 22.99
N GLU A 207 -7.42 8.34 23.83
CA GLU A 207 -8.52 8.72 24.74
C GLU A 207 -9.79 9.13 23.97
N GLN A 208 -9.61 9.86 22.87
CA GLN A 208 -10.74 10.25 22.01
C GLN A 208 -11.28 9.06 21.22
N LEU A 209 -10.40 8.17 20.73
CA LEU A 209 -10.85 6.96 20.04
C LEU A 209 -11.69 6.07 20.96
N GLN A 210 -11.26 5.85 22.20
CA GLN A 210 -12.03 5.10 23.19
C GLN A 210 -13.40 5.74 23.45
N SER A 211 -13.45 7.07 23.62
CA SER A 211 -14.73 7.77 23.83
C SER A 211 -15.67 7.69 22.62
N PHE A 212 -15.14 7.56 21.42
CA PHE A 212 -15.94 7.36 20.21
C PHE A 212 -16.46 5.92 20.10
N ASP A 213 -15.65 4.94 20.44
CA ASP A 213 -16.02 3.52 20.38
C ASP A 213 -17.05 3.17 21.47
N GLU A 214 -16.99 3.81 22.63
CA GLU A 214 -18.04 3.71 23.67
C GLU A 214 -19.37 4.33 23.23
N ALA A 215 -19.32 5.40 22.43
CA ALA A 215 -20.54 6.11 21.97
C ALA A 215 -21.19 5.45 20.75
N GLU A 216 -20.44 4.72 19.94
CA GLU A 216 -20.91 4.00 18.76
C GLU A 216 -20.31 2.57 18.75
N PRO A 217 -20.74 1.65 19.62
CA PRO A 217 -20.21 0.30 19.63
C PRO A 217 -20.52 -0.38 18.29
N GLU A 218 -19.51 -0.97 17.68
CA GLU A 218 -19.58 -1.63 16.36
C GLU A 218 -20.65 -2.74 16.33
N ASN A 219 -20.93 -3.35 17.47
CA ASN A 219 -21.97 -4.36 17.66
C ASN A 219 -23.41 -3.82 17.57
N ALA A 220 -23.62 -2.51 17.65
CA ALA A 220 -24.96 -1.93 17.55
C ALA A 220 -25.55 -2.05 16.13
N ILE A 221 -24.71 -2.19 15.11
CA ILE A 221 -25.15 -2.37 13.71
C ILE A 221 -25.52 -3.83 13.41
N VAL A 222 -24.82 -4.78 14.04
CA VAL A 222 -25.12 -6.21 13.89
C VAL A 222 -26.41 -6.60 14.62
N ALA A 223 -26.81 -5.83 15.62
CA ALA A 223 -28.04 -6.05 16.40
C ALA A 223 -29.29 -5.42 15.77
N ALA A 224 -29.20 -4.62 14.71
CA ALA A 224 -30.37 -4.17 13.98
C ALA A 224 -30.97 -5.36 13.21
N PRO A 225 -32.18 -5.83 13.53
CA PRO A 225 -32.77 -6.94 12.77
C PRO A 225 -32.90 -6.48 11.32
N ILE A 226 -32.31 -7.25 10.41
CA ILE A 226 -32.53 -7.10 8.98
C ILE A 226 -34.03 -7.41 8.79
N THR A 227 -34.85 -6.39 8.80
CA THR A 227 -36.27 -6.53 8.50
C THR A 227 -36.40 -6.76 6.99
N ASN A 228 -36.06 -7.97 6.57
CA ASN A 228 -36.22 -8.48 5.19
C ASN A 228 -37.71 -8.72 4.86
N ALA A 229 -38.60 -7.77 5.17
CA ALA A 229 -40.03 -7.93 4.86
C ALA A 229 -40.47 -7.22 3.57
N ARG A 230 -39.54 -6.63 2.78
CA ARG A 230 -39.93 -5.88 1.57
C ARG A 230 -39.21 -6.23 0.26
N LEU A 231 -38.38 -7.24 0.21
CA LEU A 231 -37.65 -7.57 -1.02
C LEU A 231 -38.20 -8.75 -1.82
N TRP A 232 -39.37 -9.29 -1.44
CA TRP A 232 -40.00 -10.41 -2.16
C TRP A 232 -41.46 -10.14 -2.54
N LYS A 233 -41.83 -8.90 -2.82
CA LYS A 233 -43.12 -8.56 -3.42
C LYS A 233 -42.92 -7.53 -4.52
N GLU A 234 -42.33 -7.98 -5.64
CA GLU A 234 -42.55 -7.48 -7.01
C GLU A 234 -41.98 -8.50 -7.97
#